data_ef83642c5e48bf734475cf7bd17508f1
#
_entry.id   ef83642c5e48bf734475cf7bd17508f1
#
_cell.length_a   1.000
_cell.length_b   1.000
_cell.length_c   1.000
_cell.angle_alpha   90.00
_cell.angle_beta   90.00
_cell.angle_gamma   90.00
#
_symmetry.space_group_name_H-M   'P 1'
#
loop_
_entity.id
_entity.type
_entity.pdbx_description
1 polymer ?
#
loop_
_entity_poly.entity_id
_entity_poly.type
_entity_poly.pdbx_seq_one_letter_code
_entity_poly.pdbx_strand_id
1 'polypeptide(L)'
;HVRERFRRLVDSGLKGSGDYGMLGFGVYNGQTANQPERNDDKHMIVRAAYPYEFANGQILEVGVSAYQGMFNVTKTAVVPLAGGAAVTPRGNNNIRDERAAAYFVLYPQPFGLQAEYTVGQGPQLSADRRSIDQSDLYGGYVQAMYNYKCSTYCLNVFPFVRYQEYYGGKKHEANAPRNVVRELELGIEYQFNQAIELTAMYAFTNRTSSAATGSNPYQENYGNLIRFQ
;
A
#
# COMPACT_ATOMS: atom_id res chain seq x y z
N HIS A 1 -4.11 -13.94 29.67
CA HIS A 1 -4.43 -15.03 28.73
C HIS A 1 -4.27 -14.62 27.26
N VAL A 2 -5.01 -13.63 26.73
CA VAL A 2 -4.90 -13.21 25.31
C VAL A 2 -3.54 -12.57 25.04
N ARG A 3 -3.07 -11.69 25.93
CA ARG A 3 -1.78 -11.03 25.84
C ARG A 3 -0.60 -12.01 25.77
N GLU A 4 -0.58 -13.00 26.62
CA GLU A 4 0.49 -14.02 26.68
C GLU A 4 0.50 -14.89 25.41
N ARG A 5 -0.68 -15.20 24.87
CA ARG A 5 -0.83 -15.96 23.62
C ARG A 5 -0.28 -15.19 22.44
N PHE A 6 -0.64 -13.91 22.32
CA PHE A 6 -0.17 -13.06 21.24
C PHE A 6 1.33 -12.79 21.31
N ARG A 7 1.85 -12.51 22.50
CA ARG A 7 3.28 -12.35 22.74
C ARG A 7 4.06 -13.60 22.33
N ARG A 8 3.59 -14.78 22.69
CA ARG A 8 4.21 -16.05 22.28
C ARG A 8 4.28 -16.22 20.75
N LEU A 9 3.28 -15.74 20.00
CA LEU A 9 3.29 -15.79 18.53
C LEU A 9 4.29 -14.81 17.95
N VAL A 10 4.34 -13.59 18.47
CA VAL A 10 5.35 -12.59 18.08
C VAL A 10 6.75 -13.12 18.41
N ASP A 11 6.96 -13.69 19.59
CA ASP A 11 8.23 -14.29 20.01
C ASP A 11 8.63 -15.50 19.14
N SER A 12 7.65 -16.15 18.49
CA SER A 12 7.91 -17.24 17.52
C SER A 12 8.16 -16.73 16.09
N GLY A 13 8.31 -15.42 15.88
CA GLY A 13 8.60 -14.82 14.57
C GLY A 13 7.37 -14.48 13.75
N LEU A 14 6.16 -14.58 14.31
CA LEU A 14 4.93 -14.13 13.66
C LEU A 14 4.72 -12.64 13.93
N LYS A 15 4.35 -11.89 12.89
CA LYS A 15 4.05 -10.45 13.03
C LYS A 15 2.67 -10.29 13.65
N GLY A 16 2.55 -9.42 14.64
CA GLY A 16 1.29 -9.12 15.33
C GLY A 16 1.08 -7.62 15.51
N SER A 17 -0.17 -7.20 15.67
CA SER A 17 -0.54 -5.78 15.83
C SER A 17 -0.65 -5.34 17.30
N GLY A 18 -0.42 -6.21 18.25
CA GLY A 18 -0.49 -5.94 19.69
C GLY A 18 -1.23 -7.00 20.51
N ASP A 19 -1.34 -6.76 21.82
CA ASP A 19 -1.76 -7.76 22.80
C ASP A 19 -3.29 -8.02 22.82
N TYR A 20 -4.10 -7.01 22.50
CA TYR A 20 -5.57 -7.06 22.63
C TYR A 20 -6.32 -6.48 21.45
N GLY A 21 -5.64 -6.19 20.37
CA GLY A 21 -6.14 -5.36 19.28
C GLY A 21 -5.76 -3.90 19.47
N MET A 22 -6.25 -3.06 18.58
CA MET A 22 -5.92 -1.65 18.52
C MET A 22 -7.14 -0.83 18.12
N LEU A 23 -7.32 0.30 18.81
CA LEU A 23 -8.17 1.40 18.32
C LEU A 23 -7.32 2.67 18.37
N GLY A 24 -7.15 3.30 17.22
CA GLY A 24 -6.35 4.52 17.08
C GLY A 24 -7.12 5.62 16.35
N PHE A 25 -6.91 6.85 16.79
CA PHE A 25 -7.36 8.07 16.12
C PHE A 25 -6.17 9.03 16.03
N GLY A 26 -6.02 9.69 14.90
CA GLY A 26 -4.97 10.67 14.69
C GLY A 26 -5.40 11.84 13.84
N VAL A 27 -4.73 12.97 14.05
CA VAL A 27 -4.85 14.18 13.25
C VAL A 27 -3.44 14.62 12.85
N TYR A 28 -3.22 14.88 11.57
CA TYR A 28 -1.90 15.25 11.06
C TYR A 28 -2.02 16.20 9.85
N ASN A 29 -0.92 16.78 9.41
CA ASN A 29 -0.92 17.75 8.33
C ASN A 29 -1.15 17.17 6.91
N GLY A 30 -1.07 15.88 6.70
CA GLY A 30 -1.44 15.24 5.44
C GLY A 30 -0.49 15.36 4.26
N GLN A 31 0.52 16.21 4.33
CA GLN A 31 1.59 16.27 3.32
C GLN A 31 2.55 15.09 3.50
N THR A 32 3.43 14.85 2.54
CA THR A 32 4.44 13.78 2.64
C THR A 32 5.43 14.05 3.76
N ALA A 33 6.09 13.00 4.25
CA ALA A 33 7.19 13.13 5.20
C ALA A 33 8.25 14.10 4.65
N ASN A 34 8.75 14.97 5.53
CA ASN A 34 9.75 16.01 5.21
C ASN A 34 9.31 17.06 4.17
N GLN A 35 8.01 17.23 3.95
CA GLN A 35 7.46 18.32 3.17
C GLN A 35 6.81 19.38 4.09
N PRO A 36 7.03 20.67 3.81
CA PRO A 36 6.35 21.73 4.55
C PRO A 36 4.84 21.66 4.32
N GLU A 37 4.09 22.09 5.31
CA GLU A 37 2.66 22.28 5.18
C GLU A 37 2.36 23.32 4.08
N ARG A 38 1.38 23.03 3.24
CA ARG A 38 0.99 23.87 2.10
C ARG A 38 -0.46 24.32 2.13
N ASN A 39 -1.19 23.87 3.14
CA ASN A 39 -2.56 24.29 3.43
C ASN A 39 -2.81 24.22 4.94
N ASP A 40 -3.90 24.80 5.41
CA ASP A 40 -4.28 24.77 6.83
C ASP A 40 -5.20 23.58 7.18
N ASP A 41 -5.47 22.71 6.19
CA ASP A 41 -6.33 21.54 6.35
C ASP A 41 -5.60 20.40 7.06
N LYS A 42 -6.33 19.71 7.94
CA LYS A 42 -5.81 18.54 8.67
C LYS A 42 -6.40 17.26 8.11
N HIS A 43 -5.57 16.23 8.09
CA HIS A 43 -6.02 14.87 7.82
C HIS A 43 -6.42 14.21 9.13
N MET A 44 -7.53 13.49 9.11
CA MET A 44 -8.01 12.67 10.20
C MET A 44 -7.89 11.21 9.80
N ILE A 45 -7.40 10.38 10.70
CA ILE A 45 -7.28 8.94 10.51
C ILE A 45 -7.89 8.19 11.68
N VAL A 46 -8.56 7.10 11.38
CA VAL A 46 -9.01 6.11 12.35
C VAL A 46 -8.55 4.73 11.93
N ARG A 47 -8.15 3.91 12.90
CA ARG A 47 -7.79 2.50 12.68
C ARG A 47 -8.32 1.65 13.83
N ALA A 48 -8.87 0.49 13.49
CA ALA A 48 -9.22 -0.55 14.45
C ALA A 48 -8.70 -1.90 13.95
N ALA A 49 -8.18 -2.72 14.87
CA ALA A 49 -7.71 -4.05 14.58
C ALA A 49 -8.04 -4.98 15.76
N TYR A 50 -8.36 -6.22 15.46
CA TYR A 50 -8.69 -7.20 16.48
C TYR A 50 -8.11 -8.58 16.12
N PRO A 51 -7.28 -9.16 17.01
CA PRO A 51 -6.81 -10.53 16.88
C PRO A 51 -7.83 -11.52 17.45
N TYR A 52 -8.06 -12.61 16.74
CA TYR A 52 -8.93 -13.71 17.17
C TYR A 52 -8.17 -15.05 17.12
N GLU A 53 -8.24 -15.82 18.17
CA GLU A 53 -7.67 -17.17 18.22
C GLU A 53 -8.81 -18.21 18.15
N PHE A 54 -8.74 -19.08 17.16
CA PHE A 54 -9.66 -20.21 17.00
C PHE A 54 -9.34 -21.32 18.03
N ALA A 55 -10.29 -22.21 18.25
CA ALA A 55 -10.15 -23.33 19.20
C ALA A 55 -8.98 -24.27 18.88
N ASN A 56 -8.57 -24.35 17.61
CA ASN A 56 -7.42 -25.12 17.14
C ASN A 56 -6.08 -24.38 17.31
N GLY A 57 -6.06 -23.18 17.89
CA GLY A 57 -4.87 -22.36 18.08
C GLY A 57 -4.47 -21.54 16.89
N GLN A 58 -5.19 -21.58 15.78
CA GLN A 58 -4.97 -20.71 14.63
C GLN A 58 -5.34 -19.27 14.97
N ILE A 59 -4.51 -18.31 14.57
CA ILE A 59 -4.77 -16.88 14.80
C ILE A 59 -5.13 -16.17 13.51
N LEU A 60 -6.19 -15.38 13.60
CA LEU A 60 -6.67 -14.45 12.59
C LEU A 60 -6.63 -13.03 13.18
N GLU A 61 -6.05 -12.08 12.47
CA GLU A 61 -6.22 -10.66 12.74
C GLU A 61 -7.06 -10.03 11.64
N VAL A 62 -8.01 -9.21 12.02
CA VAL A 62 -8.80 -8.39 11.09
C VAL A 62 -8.68 -6.93 11.48
N GLY A 63 -8.70 -6.04 10.49
CA GLY A 63 -8.65 -4.62 10.77
C GLY A 63 -9.26 -3.78 9.67
N VAL A 64 -9.62 -2.56 10.06
CA VAL A 64 -10.12 -1.51 9.19
C VAL A 64 -9.41 -0.21 9.48
N SER A 65 -9.24 0.60 8.47
CA SER A 65 -8.75 1.97 8.62
C SER A 65 -9.45 2.89 7.63
N ALA A 66 -9.59 4.15 8.02
CA ALA A 66 -10.09 5.19 7.12
C ALA A 66 -9.38 6.50 7.40
N TYR A 67 -9.16 7.29 6.36
CA TYR A 67 -8.73 8.68 6.53
C TYR A 67 -9.40 9.61 5.53
N GLN A 68 -9.42 10.89 5.88
CA GLN A 68 -9.86 11.96 4.99
C GLN A 68 -9.07 13.24 5.27
N GLY A 69 -8.92 14.06 4.25
CA GLY A 69 -8.31 15.39 4.34
C GLY A 69 -8.21 16.06 2.98
N MET A 70 -7.57 17.22 2.94
CA MET A 70 -7.30 17.96 1.71
C MET A 70 -5.81 17.90 1.38
N PHE A 71 -5.46 17.31 0.25
CA PHE A 71 -4.08 17.19 -0.21
C PHE A 71 -3.73 18.29 -1.21
N ASN A 72 -2.62 19.00 -0.97
CA ASN A 72 -2.13 20.04 -1.86
C ASN A 72 -1.20 19.43 -2.92
N VAL A 73 -1.68 19.39 -4.17
CA VAL A 73 -0.95 18.79 -5.31
C VAL A 73 0.04 19.80 -5.89
N THR A 74 1.29 19.38 -6.06
CA THR A 74 2.28 20.15 -6.82
C THR A 74 1.92 20.13 -8.31
N LYS A 75 1.77 21.31 -8.93
CA LYS A 75 1.47 21.44 -10.35
C LYS A 75 2.68 21.95 -11.12
N THR A 76 2.91 21.33 -12.26
CA THR A 76 3.96 21.72 -13.23
C THR A 76 3.34 21.75 -14.63
N ALA A 77 3.95 22.52 -15.54
CA ALA A 77 3.50 22.57 -16.92
C ALA A 77 3.68 21.18 -17.59
N VAL A 78 2.65 20.76 -18.33
CA VAL A 78 2.61 19.51 -19.08
C VAL A 78 2.02 19.77 -20.47
N VAL A 79 2.47 19.03 -21.48
CA VAL A 79 1.92 19.14 -22.85
C VAL A 79 0.54 18.48 -22.88
N PRO A 80 -0.53 19.22 -23.27
CA PRO A 80 -1.85 18.65 -23.42
C PRO A 80 -1.88 17.48 -24.43
N LEU A 81 -2.85 16.57 -24.28
CA LEU A 81 -2.99 15.43 -25.20
C LEU A 81 -3.19 15.86 -26.65
N ALA A 82 -3.91 16.94 -26.87
CA ALA A 82 -4.12 17.53 -28.20
C ALA A 82 -2.86 18.22 -28.79
N GLY A 83 -1.74 18.24 -28.06
CA GLY A 83 -0.52 18.93 -28.44
C GLY A 83 -0.57 20.42 -28.12
N GLY A 84 0.46 21.16 -28.57
CA GLY A 84 0.61 22.60 -28.35
C GLY A 84 1.62 22.92 -27.24
N ALA A 85 1.58 24.16 -26.76
CA ALA A 85 2.45 24.61 -25.67
C ALA A 85 2.08 23.92 -24.36
N ALA A 86 3.09 23.66 -23.53
CA ALA A 86 2.90 23.14 -22.20
C ALA A 86 2.07 24.10 -21.34
N VAL A 87 1.09 23.60 -20.61
CA VAL A 87 0.20 24.35 -19.73
C VAL A 87 0.18 23.75 -18.33
N THR A 88 0.02 24.59 -17.32
CA THR A 88 -0.21 24.11 -15.97
C THR A 88 -1.66 23.63 -15.86
N PRO A 89 -1.89 22.38 -15.39
CA PRO A 89 -3.23 21.83 -15.24
C PRO A 89 -4.13 22.72 -14.36
N ARG A 90 -5.38 22.87 -14.76
CA ARG A 90 -6.39 23.63 -14.01
C ARG A 90 -6.90 22.85 -12.81
N GLY A 91 -7.77 23.47 -12.02
CA GLY A 91 -8.39 22.90 -10.83
C GLY A 91 -7.85 23.51 -9.55
N ASN A 92 -8.42 23.13 -8.41
CA ASN A 92 -7.94 23.54 -7.11
C ASN A 92 -6.59 22.86 -6.82
N ASN A 93 -5.72 23.51 -6.04
CA ASN A 93 -4.52 22.84 -5.52
C ASN A 93 -4.86 21.89 -4.39
N ASN A 94 -5.83 22.26 -3.53
CA ASN A 94 -6.34 21.42 -2.45
C ASN A 94 -7.45 20.53 -2.99
N ILE A 95 -7.21 19.24 -3.04
CA ILE A 95 -8.14 18.23 -3.53
C ILE A 95 -8.41 17.24 -2.41
N ARG A 96 -9.68 16.87 -2.23
CA ARG A 96 -10.08 15.90 -1.22
C ARG A 96 -9.40 14.56 -1.49
N ASP A 97 -8.79 13.99 -0.46
CA ASP A 97 -8.17 12.69 -0.43
C ASP A 97 -8.75 11.88 0.72
N GLU A 98 -9.53 10.86 0.39
CA GLU A 98 -10.21 10.02 1.36
C GLU A 98 -10.09 8.56 0.96
N ARG A 99 -9.85 7.69 1.95
CA ARG A 99 -9.70 6.26 1.72
C ARG A 99 -10.24 5.47 2.90
N ALA A 100 -10.73 4.27 2.57
CA ALA A 100 -11.04 3.25 3.55
C ALA A 100 -10.34 1.95 3.14
N ALA A 101 -9.80 1.23 4.09
CA ALA A 101 -9.14 -0.05 3.88
C ALA A 101 -9.64 -1.08 4.89
N ALA A 102 -9.72 -2.33 4.43
CA ALA A 102 -9.92 -3.48 5.28
C ALA A 102 -8.83 -4.50 5.01
N TYR A 103 -8.37 -5.18 6.05
CA TYR A 103 -7.35 -6.22 5.93
C TYR A 103 -7.65 -7.41 6.85
N PHE A 104 -7.05 -8.53 6.51
CA PHE A 104 -6.93 -9.67 7.41
C PHE A 104 -5.57 -10.34 7.29
N VAL A 105 -5.13 -10.98 8.38
CA VAL A 105 -3.92 -11.80 8.45
C VAL A 105 -4.28 -13.10 9.14
N LEU A 106 -4.32 -14.19 8.39
CA LEU A 106 -4.29 -15.55 8.93
C LEU A 106 -2.83 -15.92 9.14
N TYR A 107 -2.39 -16.01 10.38
CA TYR A 107 -0.98 -16.22 10.72
C TYR A 107 -0.49 -17.58 10.22
N PRO A 108 0.77 -17.68 9.72
CA PRO A 108 1.31 -18.92 9.13
C PRO A 108 1.61 -20.00 10.19
N GLN A 109 0.62 -20.90 10.41
CA GLN A 109 0.65 -21.99 11.39
C GLN A 109 0.22 -23.35 10.75
N PRO A 110 0.94 -23.96 9.79
CA PRO A 110 2.07 -23.40 9.02
C PRO A 110 1.64 -22.56 7.81
N PHE A 111 0.40 -22.69 7.32
CA PHE A 111 -0.13 -21.87 6.21
C PHE A 111 -0.59 -20.52 6.72
N GLY A 112 -0.23 -19.49 5.99
CA GLY A 112 -0.68 -18.13 6.22
C GLY A 112 -1.29 -17.52 4.97
N LEU A 113 -2.24 -16.61 5.19
CA LEU A 113 -2.86 -15.81 4.16
C LEU A 113 -3.05 -14.39 4.69
N GLN A 114 -2.63 -13.41 3.91
CA GLN A 114 -2.92 -12.02 4.26
C GLN A 114 -3.44 -11.28 3.04
N ALA A 115 -4.35 -10.36 3.28
CA ALA A 115 -4.87 -9.47 2.26
C ALA A 115 -5.21 -8.11 2.85
N GLU A 116 -5.08 -7.08 2.04
CA GLU A 116 -5.58 -5.74 2.30
C GLU A 116 -6.16 -5.18 1.02
N TYR A 117 -7.29 -4.50 1.14
CA TYR A 117 -7.90 -3.78 0.03
C TYR A 117 -8.34 -2.39 0.46
N THR A 118 -7.99 -1.41 -0.35
CA THR A 118 -8.26 0.02 -0.16
C THR A 118 -9.15 0.52 -1.27
N VAL A 119 -10.15 1.33 -0.91
CA VAL A 119 -10.98 2.10 -1.83
C VAL A 119 -11.00 3.56 -1.39
N GLY A 120 -11.19 4.47 -2.33
CA GLY A 120 -11.28 5.89 -1.98
C GLY A 120 -11.29 6.81 -3.18
N GLN A 121 -11.07 8.07 -2.91
CA GLN A 121 -10.97 9.12 -3.92
C GLN A 121 -9.78 10.03 -3.59
N GLY A 122 -9.12 10.53 -4.63
CA GLY A 122 -7.97 11.41 -4.48
C GLY A 122 -7.66 12.15 -5.78
N PRO A 123 -6.63 13.01 -5.76
CA PRO A 123 -6.26 13.79 -6.91
C PRO A 123 -5.72 12.91 -8.04
N GLN A 124 -6.13 13.22 -9.27
CA GLN A 124 -5.65 12.56 -10.48
C GLN A 124 -5.63 13.52 -11.67
N LEU A 125 -4.56 13.48 -12.47
CA LEU A 125 -4.47 14.17 -13.74
C LEU A 125 -5.49 13.61 -14.74
N SER A 126 -6.23 14.51 -15.38
CA SER A 126 -7.17 14.16 -16.46
C SER A 126 -6.44 13.53 -17.65
N ALA A 127 -7.16 12.72 -18.43
CA ALA A 127 -6.59 12.07 -19.61
C ALA A 127 -6.10 13.08 -20.68
N ASP A 128 -6.76 14.24 -20.80
CA ASP A 128 -6.35 15.33 -21.70
C ASP A 128 -5.19 16.17 -21.14
N ARG A 129 -4.74 15.92 -19.90
CA ARG A 129 -3.66 16.60 -19.17
C ARG A 129 -3.92 18.07 -18.89
N ARG A 130 -5.19 18.49 -18.88
CA ARG A 130 -5.57 19.91 -18.69
C ARG A 130 -6.07 20.25 -17.30
N SER A 131 -6.50 19.26 -16.53
CA SER A 131 -7.01 19.44 -15.15
C SER A 131 -6.50 18.37 -14.21
N ILE A 132 -6.56 18.68 -12.92
CA ILE A 132 -6.39 17.71 -11.83
C ILE A 132 -7.70 17.73 -11.06
N ASP A 133 -8.35 16.57 -11.01
CA ASP A 133 -9.67 16.41 -10.44
C ASP A 133 -9.65 15.31 -9.36
N GLN A 134 -10.66 15.29 -8.51
CA GLN A 134 -10.89 14.16 -7.60
C GLN A 134 -11.38 12.97 -8.42
N SER A 135 -10.75 11.82 -8.26
CA SER A 135 -11.05 10.60 -8.99
C SER A 135 -10.97 9.39 -8.06
N ASP A 136 -11.66 8.32 -8.44
CA ASP A 136 -11.64 7.06 -7.71
C ASP A 136 -10.25 6.45 -7.73
N LEU A 137 -9.89 5.84 -6.62
CA LEU A 137 -8.71 5.01 -6.47
C LEU A 137 -9.06 3.73 -5.70
N TYR A 138 -8.39 2.66 -6.06
CA TYR A 138 -8.52 1.38 -5.35
C TYR A 138 -7.26 0.54 -5.57
N GLY A 139 -7.08 -0.42 -4.72
CA GLY A 139 -6.00 -1.37 -4.83
C GLY A 139 -5.77 -2.14 -3.55
N GLY A 140 -4.93 -3.14 -3.64
CA GLY A 140 -4.62 -3.98 -2.52
C GLY A 140 -3.71 -5.12 -2.90
N TYR A 141 -3.59 -6.07 -2.01
CA TYR A 141 -2.82 -7.29 -2.26
C TYR A 141 -3.45 -8.50 -1.56
N VAL A 142 -3.12 -9.66 -2.08
CA VAL A 142 -3.29 -10.95 -1.41
C VAL A 142 -1.97 -11.70 -1.45
N GLN A 143 -1.58 -12.27 -0.30
CA GLN A 143 -0.34 -13.05 -0.16
C GLN A 143 -0.63 -14.35 0.56
N ALA A 144 -0.24 -15.45 -0.06
CA ALA A 144 -0.18 -16.76 0.58
C ALA A 144 1.26 -17.09 0.96
N MET A 145 1.47 -17.68 2.13
CA MET A 145 2.79 -18.03 2.65
C MET A 145 2.77 -19.34 3.42
N TYR A 146 3.93 -19.92 3.59
CA TYR A 146 4.11 -21.12 4.39
C TYR A 146 5.26 -20.92 5.38
N ASN A 147 5.05 -21.25 6.64
CA ASN A 147 6.09 -21.21 7.68
C ASN A 147 6.81 -22.55 7.73
N TYR A 148 8.02 -22.61 7.19
CA TYR A 148 8.93 -23.73 7.34
C TYR A 148 9.89 -23.45 8.51
N LYS A 149 9.82 -24.28 9.56
CA LYS A 149 10.70 -24.17 10.72
C LYS A 149 12.04 -24.83 10.43
N CYS A 150 13.12 -24.08 10.60
CA CYS A 150 14.47 -24.61 10.50
C CYS A 150 14.88 -25.34 11.78
N SER A 151 15.83 -26.26 11.63
CA SER A 151 16.35 -27.02 12.77
C SER A 151 17.68 -26.51 13.32
N THR A 152 18.53 -25.87 12.50
CA THR A 152 19.94 -25.62 12.88
C THR A 152 20.47 -24.24 12.50
N TYR A 153 20.13 -23.69 11.33
CA TYR A 153 20.80 -22.50 10.77
C TYR A 153 19.89 -21.27 10.64
N CYS A 154 18.62 -21.40 10.93
CA CYS A 154 17.65 -20.31 10.88
C CYS A 154 16.49 -20.57 11.84
N LEU A 155 15.68 -19.55 12.11
CA LEU A 155 14.44 -19.71 12.88
C LEU A 155 13.33 -20.23 11.96
N ASN A 156 13.05 -19.50 10.88
CA ASN A 156 11.97 -19.82 9.97
C ASN A 156 12.36 -19.43 8.52
N VAL A 157 11.71 -20.07 7.56
CA VAL A 157 11.72 -19.67 6.14
C VAL A 157 10.28 -19.54 5.68
N PHE A 158 9.95 -18.42 5.03
CA PHE A 158 8.62 -18.13 4.52
C PHE A 158 8.65 -17.98 3.00
N PRO A 159 8.51 -19.05 2.22
CA PRO A 159 8.16 -18.91 0.82
C PRO A 159 6.76 -18.29 0.70
N PHE A 160 6.60 -17.38 -0.25
CA PHE A 160 5.33 -16.69 -0.48
C PHE A 160 5.07 -16.41 -1.95
N VAL A 161 3.79 -16.27 -2.25
CA VAL A 161 3.29 -15.69 -3.49
C VAL A 161 2.37 -14.52 -3.15
N ARG A 162 2.57 -13.38 -3.82
CA ARG A 162 1.75 -12.17 -3.65
C ARG A 162 1.25 -11.68 -5.00
N TYR A 163 -0.02 -11.36 -5.07
CA TYR A 163 -0.58 -10.54 -6.13
C TYR A 163 -0.98 -9.18 -5.54
N GLN A 164 -0.61 -8.12 -6.24
CA GLN A 164 -1.00 -6.76 -5.84
C GLN A 164 -1.44 -5.94 -7.04
N GLU A 165 -2.38 -5.03 -6.78
CA GLU A 165 -2.85 -4.07 -7.77
C GLU A 165 -3.07 -2.70 -7.16
N TYR A 166 -2.93 -1.68 -7.99
CA TYR A 166 -3.28 -0.30 -7.67
C TYR A 166 -3.84 0.39 -8.90
N TYR A 167 -4.88 1.18 -8.70
CA TYR A 167 -5.49 2.06 -9.66
C TYR A 167 -5.72 3.43 -9.03
N GLY A 168 -5.26 4.52 -9.66
CA GLY A 168 -5.52 5.88 -9.20
C GLY A 168 -4.39 6.85 -9.49
N GLY A 169 -4.56 8.09 -9.05
CA GLY A 169 -3.55 9.13 -9.16
C GLY A 169 -2.45 8.98 -8.11
N LYS A 170 -1.20 9.27 -8.49
CA LYS A 170 -0.06 9.35 -7.58
C LYS A 170 0.03 10.75 -6.99
N LYS A 171 -0.71 11.04 -5.94
CA LYS A 171 -0.81 12.37 -5.33
C LYS A 171 0.53 13.02 -4.94
N HIS A 172 1.57 12.22 -4.70
CA HIS A 172 2.90 12.67 -4.28
C HIS A 172 3.80 13.07 -5.47
N GLU A 173 3.41 12.71 -6.68
CA GLU A 173 4.10 13.12 -7.91
C GLU A 173 3.48 14.42 -8.45
N ALA A 174 4.30 15.21 -9.18
CA ALA A 174 3.80 16.42 -9.84
C ALA A 174 2.59 16.10 -10.75
N ASN A 175 1.55 16.90 -10.64
CA ASN A 175 0.30 16.74 -11.36
C ASN A 175 -0.51 15.49 -11.01
N ALA A 176 -0.15 14.71 -10.00
CA ALA A 176 -0.85 13.49 -9.61
C ALA A 176 -1.17 12.55 -10.80
N PRO A 177 -0.18 12.07 -11.57
CA PRO A 177 -0.41 11.27 -12.77
C PRO A 177 -1.16 9.98 -12.43
N ARG A 178 -2.09 9.58 -13.31
CA ARG A 178 -2.75 8.28 -13.18
C ARG A 178 -1.73 7.15 -13.27
N ASN A 179 -1.86 6.17 -12.42
CA ASN A 179 -1.05 4.97 -12.41
C ASN A 179 -1.92 3.73 -12.17
N VAL A 180 -1.69 2.71 -12.96
CA VAL A 180 -2.25 1.37 -12.74
C VAL A 180 -1.08 0.41 -12.62
N VAL A 181 -1.06 -0.37 -11.55
CA VAL A 181 -0.03 -1.36 -11.28
C VAL A 181 -0.68 -2.70 -11.08
N ARG A 182 -0.12 -3.73 -11.68
CA ARG A 182 -0.47 -5.13 -11.43
C ARG A 182 0.83 -5.92 -11.34
N GLU A 183 1.05 -6.57 -10.21
CA GLU A 183 2.29 -7.29 -9.95
C GLU A 183 1.99 -8.66 -9.35
N LEU A 184 2.68 -9.67 -9.87
CA LEU A 184 2.77 -11.00 -9.26
C LEU A 184 4.18 -11.18 -8.72
N GLU A 185 4.32 -11.44 -7.44
CA GLU A 185 5.58 -11.62 -6.76
C GLU A 185 5.72 -13.06 -6.25
N LEU A 186 6.88 -13.65 -6.48
CA LEU A 186 7.30 -14.91 -5.91
C LEU A 186 8.50 -14.63 -5.02
N GLY A 187 8.45 -14.96 -3.76
CA GLY A 187 9.51 -14.61 -2.83
C GLY A 187 9.74 -15.62 -1.73
N ILE A 188 10.83 -15.38 -1.03
CA ILE A 188 11.24 -16.13 0.15
C ILE A 188 11.81 -15.16 1.18
N GLU A 189 11.30 -15.23 2.40
CA GLU A 189 11.87 -14.56 3.57
C GLU A 189 12.62 -15.60 4.39
N TYR A 190 13.87 -15.31 4.70
CA TYR A 190 14.75 -16.15 5.48
C TYR A 190 15.08 -15.45 6.80
N GLN A 191 14.59 -15.99 7.92
CA GLN A 191 14.84 -15.46 9.24
C GLN A 191 16.02 -16.20 9.89
N PHE A 192 17.20 -15.58 9.89
CA PHE A 192 18.41 -16.13 10.52
C PHE A 192 18.25 -16.21 12.04
N ASN A 193 17.74 -15.13 12.63
CA ASN A 193 17.48 -14.99 14.06
C ASN A 193 16.42 -13.90 14.29
N GLN A 194 16.16 -13.53 15.54
CA GLN A 194 15.15 -12.50 15.88
C GLN A 194 15.48 -11.09 15.38
N ALA A 195 16.73 -10.82 15.00
CA ALA A 195 17.20 -9.49 14.60
C ALA A 195 17.53 -9.37 13.11
N ILE A 196 17.72 -10.50 12.41
CA ILE A 196 18.19 -10.51 11.02
C ILE A 196 17.26 -11.36 10.17
N GLU A 197 16.65 -10.73 9.19
CA GLU A 197 15.87 -11.36 8.13
C GLU A 197 16.37 -10.91 6.76
N LEU A 198 16.27 -11.77 5.77
CA LEU A 198 16.55 -11.46 4.37
C LEU A 198 15.35 -11.90 3.53
N THR A 199 14.79 -10.96 2.79
CA THR A 199 13.75 -11.25 1.81
C THR A 199 14.33 -11.13 0.40
N ALA A 200 14.12 -12.15 -0.42
CA ALA A 200 14.42 -12.14 -1.84
C ALA A 200 13.12 -12.38 -2.62
N MET A 201 12.83 -11.57 -3.63
CA MET A 201 11.63 -11.73 -4.44
C MET A 201 11.89 -11.43 -5.90
N TYR A 202 11.10 -12.08 -6.75
CA TYR A 202 11.01 -11.84 -8.18
C TYR A 202 9.60 -11.37 -8.51
N ALA A 203 9.47 -10.20 -9.13
CA ALA A 203 8.20 -9.59 -9.48
C ALA A 203 8.02 -9.53 -11.00
N PHE A 204 6.86 -9.98 -11.46
CA PHE A 204 6.34 -9.71 -12.80
C PHE A 204 5.44 -8.49 -12.71
N THR A 205 5.80 -7.42 -13.39
CA THR A 205 5.09 -6.13 -13.26
C THR A 205 4.51 -5.68 -14.58
N ASN A 206 3.26 -5.24 -14.53
CA ASN A 206 2.58 -4.50 -15.59
C ASN A 206 2.15 -3.15 -15.02
N ARG A 207 2.60 -2.06 -15.64
CA ARG A 207 2.31 -0.71 -15.20
C ARG A 207 1.80 0.14 -16.36
N THR A 208 0.65 0.76 -16.13
CA THR A 208 0.13 1.81 -17.03
C THR A 208 0.21 3.14 -16.30
N SER A 209 0.87 4.12 -16.89
CA SER A 209 1.01 5.47 -16.32
C SER A 209 0.55 6.54 -17.29
N SER A 210 0.22 7.72 -16.78
CA SER A 210 -0.01 8.88 -17.65
C SER A 210 1.25 9.14 -18.47
N ALA A 211 1.12 9.17 -19.80
CA ALA A 211 2.24 9.51 -20.67
C ALA A 211 2.58 11.00 -20.55
N ALA A 212 3.86 11.33 -20.56
CA ALA A 212 4.32 12.72 -20.46
C ALA A 212 4.09 13.50 -21.74
N THR A 213 4.15 12.84 -22.90
CA THR A 213 4.03 13.42 -24.24
C THR A 213 3.30 12.46 -25.20
N GLY A 214 3.01 12.91 -26.40
CA GLY A 214 2.39 12.10 -27.45
C GLY A 214 0.86 12.11 -27.43
N SER A 215 0.26 11.49 -28.43
CA SER A 215 -1.19 11.43 -28.65
C SER A 215 -1.90 10.34 -27.83
N ASN A 216 -1.14 9.45 -27.18
CA ASN A 216 -1.70 8.47 -26.28
C ASN A 216 -1.69 9.01 -24.83
N PRO A 217 -2.84 9.01 -24.11
CA PRO A 217 -2.87 9.53 -22.74
C PRO A 217 -2.09 8.65 -21.76
N TYR A 218 -1.90 7.38 -22.08
CA TYR A 218 -1.28 6.40 -21.20
C TYR A 218 -0.18 5.62 -21.89
N GLN A 219 0.82 5.23 -21.11
CA GLN A 219 1.92 4.38 -21.54
C GLN A 219 1.91 3.10 -20.71
N GLU A 220 1.96 1.96 -21.37
CA GLU A 220 2.09 0.65 -20.74
C GLU A 220 3.55 0.21 -20.72
N ASN A 221 3.99 -0.32 -19.58
CA ASN A 221 5.33 -0.84 -19.38
C ASN A 221 5.22 -2.23 -18.71
N TYR A 222 5.90 -3.19 -19.31
CA TYR A 222 6.04 -4.54 -18.77
C TYR A 222 7.48 -4.74 -18.34
N GLY A 223 7.69 -5.42 -17.23
CA GLY A 223 9.04 -5.68 -16.76
C GLY A 223 9.09 -6.71 -15.65
N ASN A 224 10.31 -7.10 -15.33
CA ASN A 224 10.61 -7.99 -14.24
C ASN A 224 11.57 -7.29 -13.29
N LEU A 225 11.42 -7.55 -11.99
CA LEU A 225 12.24 -6.94 -10.96
C LEU A 225 12.70 -8.01 -9.97
N ILE A 226 13.99 -8.00 -9.66
CA ILE A 226 14.53 -8.74 -8.51
C ILE A 226 14.73 -7.74 -7.38
N ARG A 227 14.24 -8.05 -6.20
CA ARG A 227 14.38 -7.22 -5.00
C ARG A 227 14.97 -8.03 -3.87
N PHE A 228 15.92 -7.45 -3.17
CA PHE A 228 16.47 -7.93 -1.90
C PHE A 228 16.21 -6.88 -0.83
N GLN A 229 15.80 -7.31 0.34
CA GLN A 229 15.48 -6.46 1.47
C GLN A 229 15.96 -7.07 2.77
#